data_dcdc31abbb91a63377e9fc2c67e770a7
#
_entry.id   dcdc31abbb91a63377e9fc2c67e770a7
#
_cell.length_a   1.000
_cell.length_b   1.000
_cell.length_c   1.000
_cell.angle_alpha   90.00
_cell.angle_beta   90.00
_cell.angle_gamma   90.00
#
_symmetry.space_group_name_H-M   'P 1'
#
loop_
_entity.id
_entity.type
_entity.pdbx_description
1 polymer ?
#
loop_
_entity_poly.entity_id
_entity_poly.type
_entity_poly.pdbx_seq_one_letter_code
_entity_poly.pdbx_strand_id
1 'polypeptide(L)'
;MKKNFDDLAERTPFAIPNNIKLGITKIKSLPLPDKLDCNLNKNHICLITDDGSELTIQLANSLIKEEWQVIILSFPGSIIPQKLPLSKEIKRMILVDLTEEHLKQQLDSVINNNGLIGAFIHLNPITVSATKAKTILKHIFLMAKLLKISLNEISKSQRSWFITVTHLDGKLGLGENNNFQSITGGLFGLTKTLNLEW
;
A
#
# COMPACT_ATOMS: atom_id res chain seq x y z
N MET A 1 1.39 1.26 -38.16
CA MET A 1 2.60 0.47 -38.47
C MET A 1 2.63 -0.69 -37.48
N LYS A 2 2.11 -1.87 -37.87
CA LYS A 2 2.15 -3.09 -37.02
C LYS A 2 3.56 -3.68 -37.19
N LYS A 3 4.39 -3.65 -36.15
CA LYS A 3 5.63 -4.42 -36.14
C LYS A 3 5.24 -5.89 -35.95
N ASN A 4 5.58 -6.70 -36.95
CA ASN A 4 5.45 -8.13 -36.87
C ASN A 4 6.29 -8.69 -35.74
N PHE A 5 5.70 -9.43 -34.87
CA PHE A 5 6.36 -10.15 -33.76
C PHE A 5 7.20 -11.35 -34.27
N ASP A 6 7.11 -11.68 -35.54
CA ASP A 6 7.81 -12.82 -36.15
C ASP A 6 9.32 -12.59 -36.35
N ASP A 7 9.80 -11.32 -36.31
CA ASP A 7 11.24 -10.98 -36.46
C ASP A 7 12.08 -11.22 -35.20
N LEU A 8 11.49 -11.64 -34.11
CA LEU A 8 12.21 -11.95 -32.84
C LEU A 8 12.61 -13.44 -32.73
N ALA A 9 12.13 -14.29 -33.63
CA ALA A 9 12.36 -15.74 -33.58
C ALA A 9 13.73 -16.18 -34.09
N GLU A 10 14.50 -15.32 -34.79
CA GLU A 10 15.79 -15.69 -35.41
C GLU A 10 17.04 -15.31 -34.59
N ARG A 11 16.89 -14.81 -33.36
CA ARG A 11 18.04 -14.50 -32.53
C ARG A 11 18.36 -15.64 -31.56
N THR A 12 19.26 -16.53 -32.02
CA THR A 12 20.00 -17.54 -31.24
C THR A 12 19.14 -18.51 -30.40
N PRO A 13 19.21 -19.80 -30.67
CA PRO A 13 18.58 -20.78 -29.82
C PRO A 13 19.37 -20.82 -28.49
N PHE A 14 18.93 -20.04 -27.51
CA PHE A 14 19.28 -20.38 -26.14
C PHE A 14 18.71 -21.78 -25.89
N ALA A 15 19.58 -22.75 -25.72
CA ALA A 15 19.16 -24.08 -25.29
C ALA A 15 18.45 -23.90 -23.94
N ILE A 16 17.11 -23.98 -23.96
CA ILE A 16 16.31 -23.94 -22.74
C ILE A 16 16.69 -25.19 -21.95
N PRO A 17 17.24 -25.09 -20.75
CA PRO A 17 17.53 -26.25 -19.93
C PRO A 17 16.28 -27.14 -19.81
N ASN A 18 16.42 -28.44 -19.97
CA ASN A 18 15.30 -29.42 -19.96
C ASN A 18 14.45 -29.39 -18.67
N ASN A 19 14.87 -28.65 -17.65
CA ASN A 19 14.16 -28.47 -16.38
C ASN A 19 13.30 -27.20 -16.32
N ILE A 20 13.31 -26.35 -17.37
CA ILE A 20 12.43 -25.17 -17.42
C ILE A 20 11.07 -25.58 -17.94
N LYS A 21 10.05 -25.48 -17.08
CA LYS A 21 8.65 -25.68 -17.44
C LYS A 21 8.02 -24.33 -17.79
N LEU A 22 7.45 -24.23 -18.98
CA LEU A 22 6.59 -23.10 -19.36
C LEU A 22 5.28 -23.20 -18.57
N GLY A 23 4.99 -22.20 -17.78
CA GLY A 23 3.73 -22.05 -17.06
C GLY A 23 2.86 -20.97 -17.67
N ILE A 24 1.57 -21.21 -17.77
CA ILE A 24 0.58 -20.19 -18.14
C ILE A 24 -0.04 -19.67 -16.85
N THR A 25 0.03 -18.36 -16.63
CA THR A 25 -0.63 -17.71 -15.49
C THR A 25 -2.16 -17.78 -15.68
N LYS A 26 -2.86 -18.31 -14.68
CA LYS A 26 -4.33 -18.36 -14.65
C LYS A 26 -4.83 -17.69 -13.38
N ILE A 27 -5.94 -16.95 -13.51
CA ILE A 27 -6.68 -16.43 -12.37
C ILE A 27 -7.48 -17.59 -11.77
N LYS A 28 -7.34 -17.81 -10.47
CA LYS A 28 -8.11 -18.80 -9.73
C LYS A 28 -8.88 -18.07 -8.62
N SER A 29 -10.17 -18.33 -8.51
CA SER A 29 -10.95 -17.87 -7.36
C SER A 29 -10.41 -18.52 -6.09
N LEU A 30 -10.13 -17.71 -5.09
CA LEU A 30 -9.78 -18.19 -3.76
C LEU A 30 -11.05 -18.60 -3.01
N PRO A 31 -10.96 -19.54 -2.06
CA PRO A 31 -12.04 -19.79 -1.12
C PRO A 31 -12.34 -18.50 -0.35
N LEU A 32 -13.54 -18.41 0.23
CA LEU A 32 -13.85 -17.32 1.15
C LEU A 32 -12.78 -17.27 2.24
N PRO A 33 -12.31 -16.06 2.62
CA PRO A 33 -11.36 -15.93 3.70
C PRO A 33 -11.96 -16.55 4.97
N ASP A 34 -11.21 -17.43 5.62
CA ASP A 34 -11.54 -17.87 6.94
C ASP A 34 -11.53 -16.64 7.88
N LYS A 35 -12.49 -16.57 8.76
CA LYS A 35 -12.54 -15.56 9.81
C LYS A 35 -11.50 -15.93 10.86
N LEU A 36 -10.21 -15.77 10.52
CA LEU A 36 -9.17 -15.88 11.51
C LEU A 36 -9.45 -14.85 12.60
N ASP A 37 -9.43 -15.26 13.86
CA ASP A 37 -9.46 -14.35 15.00
C ASP A 37 -8.23 -13.45 14.95
N CYS A 38 -8.36 -12.35 14.24
CA CYS A 38 -7.33 -11.34 14.09
C CYS A 38 -7.46 -10.36 15.26
N ASN A 39 -7.04 -10.78 16.44
CA ASN A 39 -6.91 -9.87 17.58
C ASN A 39 -5.78 -8.88 17.31
N LEU A 40 -6.13 -7.81 16.61
CA LEU A 40 -5.29 -6.63 16.53
C LEU A 40 -5.46 -5.87 17.85
N ASN A 41 -4.34 -5.53 18.47
CA ASN A 41 -4.40 -4.77 19.70
C ASN A 41 -4.81 -3.32 19.40
N LYS A 42 -5.98 -2.94 19.89
CA LYS A 42 -6.56 -1.60 19.75
C LYS A 42 -5.76 -0.50 20.48
N ASN A 43 -4.81 -0.88 21.33
CA ASN A 43 -3.94 0.08 22.05
C ASN A 43 -2.83 0.66 21.18
N HIS A 44 -2.66 0.16 19.94
CA HIS A 44 -1.67 0.68 19.00
C HIS A 44 -2.31 1.57 17.95
N ILE A 45 -1.50 2.41 17.33
CA ILE A 45 -1.96 3.35 16.31
C ILE A 45 -2.20 2.60 15.00
N CYS A 46 -3.33 2.86 14.38
CA CYS A 46 -3.58 2.61 12.98
C CYS A 46 -3.29 3.88 12.18
N LEU A 47 -2.21 3.88 11.42
CA LEU A 47 -1.83 4.98 10.54
C LEU A 47 -2.40 4.72 9.14
N ILE A 48 -3.23 5.64 8.63
CA ILE A 48 -3.89 5.52 7.32
C ILE A 48 -3.44 6.67 6.43
N THR A 49 -3.04 6.39 5.19
CA THR A 49 -2.79 7.47 4.22
C THR A 49 -4.08 8.00 3.64
N ASP A 50 -4.14 9.33 3.48
CA ASP A 50 -5.28 10.03 2.91
C ASP A 50 -5.22 9.96 1.38
N ASP A 51 -6.21 9.33 0.75
CA ASP A 51 -6.35 9.26 -0.71
C ASP A 51 -7.13 10.44 -1.30
N GLY A 52 -7.61 11.34 -0.44
CA GLY A 52 -8.41 12.51 -0.82
C GLY A 52 -9.90 12.19 -1.07
N SER A 53 -10.34 10.96 -0.85
CA SER A 53 -11.72 10.51 -1.06
C SER A 53 -12.48 10.26 0.24
N GLU A 54 -13.78 10.02 0.11
CA GLU A 54 -14.62 9.62 1.25
C GLU A 54 -14.23 8.26 1.84
N LEU A 55 -13.54 7.42 1.08
CA LEU A 55 -13.09 6.10 1.56
C LEU A 55 -12.20 6.24 2.79
N THR A 56 -11.25 7.20 2.79
CA THR A 56 -10.41 7.50 3.96
C THR A 56 -11.26 7.79 5.20
N ILE A 57 -12.30 8.63 5.04
CA ILE A 57 -13.17 9.03 6.16
C ILE A 57 -14.00 7.85 6.67
N GLN A 58 -14.62 7.11 5.75
CA GLN A 58 -15.45 5.96 6.09
C GLN A 58 -14.66 4.87 6.80
N LEU A 59 -13.45 4.56 6.31
CA LEU A 59 -12.57 3.60 6.95
C LEU A 59 -12.15 4.07 8.35
N ALA A 60 -11.69 5.32 8.47
CA ALA A 60 -11.25 5.87 9.75
C ALA A 60 -12.38 5.86 10.79
N ASN A 61 -13.60 6.31 10.41
CA ASN A 61 -14.77 6.28 11.28
C ASN A 61 -15.17 4.86 11.70
N SER A 62 -15.05 3.89 10.79
CA SER A 62 -15.35 2.48 11.08
C SER A 62 -14.35 1.92 12.10
N LEU A 63 -13.07 2.23 11.97
CA LEU A 63 -12.04 1.77 12.90
C LEU A 63 -12.19 2.43 14.28
N ILE A 64 -12.56 3.71 14.34
CA ILE A 64 -12.84 4.40 15.62
C ILE A 64 -14.04 3.79 16.35
N LYS A 65 -15.11 3.42 15.62
CA LYS A 65 -16.25 2.70 16.22
C LYS A 65 -15.83 1.37 16.84
N GLU A 66 -14.79 0.75 16.30
CA GLU A 66 -14.15 -0.45 16.84
C GLU A 66 -13.06 -0.13 17.89
N GLU A 67 -13.04 1.11 18.41
CA GLU A 67 -12.10 1.60 19.45
C GLU A 67 -10.62 1.64 19.03
N TRP A 68 -10.33 1.73 17.73
CA TRP A 68 -8.97 1.92 17.26
C TRP A 68 -8.49 3.36 17.41
N GLN A 69 -7.21 3.53 17.75
CA GLN A 69 -6.55 4.83 17.66
C GLN A 69 -6.12 5.10 16.22
N VAL A 70 -6.81 6.00 15.53
CA VAL A 70 -6.57 6.30 14.12
C VAL A 70 -5.87 7.64 13.94
N ILE A 71 -4.82 7.65 13.13
CA ILE A 71 -4.16 8.86 12.64
C ILE A 71 -4.15 8.84 11.11
N ILE A 72 -4.57 9.94 10.50
CA ILE A 72 -4.56 10.11 9.05
C ILE A 72 -3.29 10.85 8.64
N LEU A 73 -2.52 10.26 7.72
CA LEU A 73 -1.35 10.86 7.08
C LEU A 73 -1.74 11.39 5.71
N SER A 74 -1.82 12.71 5.58
CA SER A 74 -2.15 13.35 4.31
C SER A 74 -0.89 13.74 3.56
N PHE A 75 -0.83 13.38 2.27
CA PHE A 75 0.22 13.83 1.36
C PHE A 75 0.18 15.35 1.17
N PRO A 76 1.30 15.97 0.74
CA PRO A 76 1.30 17.39 0.37
C PRO A 76 0.23 17.72 -0.65
N GLY A 77 -0.31 18.95 -0.62
CA GLY A 77 -1.34 19.40 -1.58
C GLY A 77 -0.90 19.34 -3.05
N SER A 78 0.42 19.36 -3.32
CA SER A 78 0.99 19.14 -4.65
C SER A 78 0.74 17.73 -5.19
N ILE A 79 0.58 16.75 -4.32
CA ILE A 79 0.29 15.35 -4.66
C ILE A 79 -1.22 15.11 -4.62
N ILE A 80 -1.85 15.34 -3.45
CA ILE A 80 -3.29 15.17 -3.23
C ILE A 80 -3.85 16.52 -2.76
N PRO A 81 -4.42 17.31 -3.66
CA PRO A 81 -4.90 18.66 -3.32
C PRO A 81 -6.15 18.64 -2.45
N GLN A 82 -7.02 17.66 -2.63
CA GLN A 82 -8.27 17.55 -1.90
C GLN A 82 -8.06 16.88 -0.55
N LYS A 83 -8.55 17.54 0.50
CA LYS A 83 -8.57 17.00 1.87
C LYS A 83 -9.97 17.22 2.43
N LEU A 84 -10.71 16.15 2.56
CA LEU A 84 -12.06 16.22 3.13
C LEU A 84 -11.97 16.43 4.64
N PRO A 85 -12.96 17.11 5.26
CA PRO A 85 -13.00 17.32 6.69
C PRO A 85 -13.12 15.97 7.44
N LEU A 86 -12.41 15.86 8.56
CA LEU A 86 -12.46 14.70 9.45
C LEU A 86 -13.30 15.02 10.69
N SER A 87 -13.81 14.00 11.37
CA SER A 87 -14.40 14.15 12.69
C SER A 87 -13.34 14.66 13.69
N LYS A 88 -13.80 15.32 14.77
CA LYS A 88 -12.88 15.89 15.79
C LYS A 88 -12.01 14.85 16.49
N GLU A 89 -12.40 13.61 16.47
CA GLU A 89 -11.71 12.48 17.10
C GLU A 89 -10.52 11.99 16.29
N ILE A 90 -10.49 12.30 14.97
CA ILE A 90 -9.45 11.82 14.05
C ILE A 90 -8.36 12.88 13.92
N LYS A 91 -7.15 12.53 14.35
CA LYS A 91 -5.98 13.37 14.12
C LYS A 91 -5.53 13.26 12.65
N ARG A 92 -5.28 14.43 12.03
CA ARG A 92 -4.66 14.49 10.70
C ARG A 92 -3.25 15.06 10.82
N MET A 93 -2.30 14.35 10.27
CA MET A 93 -0.94 14.79 10.07
C MET A 93 -0.73 15.11 8.59
N ILE A 94 -0.30 16.33 8.27
CA ILE A 94 -0.10 16.77 6.89
C ILE A 94 1.39 16.84 6.62
N LEU A 95 1.84 16.07 5.63
CA LEU A 95 3.21 16.17 5.15
C LEU A 95 3.38 17.47 4.35
N VAL A 96 4.44 18.21 4.64
CA VAL A 96 4.82 19.42 3.87
C VAL A 96 5.67 19.06 2.67
N ASP A 97 6.46 17.99 2.78
CA ASP A 97 7.26 17.43 1.69
C ASP A 97 7.30 15.89 1.79
N LEU A 98 8.02 15.24 0.88
CA LEU A 98 8.16 13.78 0.80
C LEU A 98 9.61 13.32 1.03
N THR A 99 10.41 14.13 1.73
CA THR A 99 11.78 13.73 2.12
C THR A 99 11.73 12.65 3.20
N GLU A 100 12.75 11.82 3.23
CA GLU A 100 12.86 10.75 4.25
C GLU A 100 13.01 11.35 5.65
N GLU A 101 13.75 12.44 5.79
CA GLU A 101 13.98 13.15 7.05
C GLU A 101 12.68 13.70 7.63
N HIS A 102 11.88 14.38 6.80
CA HIS A 102 10.60 14.92 7.24
C HIS A 102 9.64 13.80 7.64
N LEU A 103 9.54 12.76 6.81
CA LEU A 103 8.69 11.61 7.12
C LEU A 103 9.09 10.95 8.43
N LYS A 104 10.40 10.73 8.64
CA LYS A 104 10.92 10.15 9.88
C LYS A 104 10.54 11.00 11.09
N GLN A 105 10.77 12.32 11.03
CA GLN A 105 10.40 13.25 12.11
C GLN A 105 8.91 13.17 12.45
N GLN A 106 8.03 13.10 11.43
CA GLN A 106 6.60 12.99 11.65
C GLN A 106 6.22 11.65 12.30
N LEU A 107 6.80 10.54 11.86
CA LEU A 107 6.55 9.21 12.45
C LEU A 107 7.09 9.12 13.87
N ASP A 108 8.28 9.65 14.14
CA ASP A 108 8.86 9.71 15.49
C ASP A 108 7.98 10.54 16.43
N SER A 109 7.43 11.67 15.94
CA SER A 109 6.48 12.48 16.70
C SER A 109 5.19 11.71 17.02
N VAL A 110 4.67 10.95 16.08
CA VAL A 110 3.49 10.10 16.32
C VAL A 110 3.78 9.06 17.40
N ILE A 111 4.89 8.35 17.26
CA ILE A 111 5.26 7.27 18.19
C ILE A 111 5.50 7.83 19.60
N ASN A 112 6.20 8.94 19.72
CA ASN A 112 6.52 9.57 21.03
C ASN A 112 5.27 10.10 21.74
N ASN A 113 4.28 10.61 21.01
CA ASN A 113 3.10 11.22 21.59
C ASN A 113 1.90 10.27 21.74
N ASN A 114 1.84 9.20 20.98
CA ASN A 114 0.65 8.36 20.88
C ASN A 114 0.95 6.86 21.05
N GLY A 115 2.22 6.44 21.04
CA GLY A 115 2.61 5.03 21.13
C GLY A 115 2.94 4.39 19.79
N LEU A 116 3.24 3.10 19.80
CA LEU A 116 3.70 2.37 18.62
C LEU A 116 2.63 2.27 17.52
N ILE A 117 3.07 2.33 16.29
CA ILE A 117 2.22 2.11 15.11
C ILE A 117 2.13 0.59 14.87
N GLY A 118 0.96 0.01 15.10
CA GLY A 118 0.69 -1.43 14.96
C GLY A 118 0.04 -1.81 13.64
N ALA A 119 -0.60 -0.85 12.98
CA ALA A 119 -1.18 -1.04 11.67
C ALA A 119 -0.87 0.15 10.75
N PHE A 120 -0.51 -0.14 9.54
CA PHE A 120 -0.38 0.84 8.47
C PHE A 120 -1.28 0.45 7.30
N ILE A 121 -2.13 1.36 6.86
CA ILE A 121 -3.03 1.17 5.73
C ILE A 121 -2.77 2.27 4.70
N HIS A 122 -2.25 1.89 3.55
CA HIS A 122 -2.13 2.79 2.42
C HIS A 122 -3.35 2.70 1.51
N LEU A 123 -4.09 3.79 1.40
CA LEU A 123 -5.12 3.95 0.39
C LEU A 123 -4.52 4.68 -0.82
N ASN A 124 -4.42 3.97 -1.94
CA ASN A 124 -3.83 4.55 -3.15
C ASN A 124 -4.85 5.41 -3.88
N PRO A 125 -4.56 6.69 -4.17
CA PRO A 125 -5.49 7.55 -4.88
C PRO A 125 -5.85 7.03 -6.28
N ILE A 126 -7.14 7.13 -6.65
CA ILE A 126 -7.66 6.62 -7.93
C ILE A 126 -7.17 7.50 -9.08
N THR A 127 -7.22 8.82 -8.91
CA THR A 127 -6.99 9.80 -9.98
C THR A 127 -5.71 10.61 -9.74
N VAL A 128 -4.57 10.02 -10.07
CA VAL A 128 -3.29 10.74 -10.07
C VAL A 128 -2.54 10.51 -11.37
N SER A 129 -1.74 11.48 -11.79
CA SER A 129 -0.87 11.30 -12.96
C SER A 129 0.17 10.21 -12.70
N ALA A 130 0.72 9.62 -13.76
CA ALA A 130 1.77 8.59 -13.65
C ALA A 130 2.99 9.07 -12.83
N THR A 131 3.35 10.35 -12.97
CA THR A 131 4.45 10.95 -12.19
C THR A 131 4.12 10.97 -10.69
N LYS A 132 2.92 11.40 -10.32
CA LYS A 132 2.46 11.40 -8.93
C LYS A 132 2.35 9.98 -8.37
N ALA A 133 1.83 9.03 -9.16
CA ALA A 133 1.76 7.63 -8.77
C ALA A 133 3.15 7.05 -8.47
N LYS A 134 4.16 7.37 -9.31
CA LYS A 134 5.55 6.98 -9.05
C LYS A 134 6.10 7.59 -7.76
N THR A 135 5.76 8.85 -7.50
CA THR A 135 6.18 9.55 -6.28
C THR A 135 5.55 8.91 -5.04
N ILE A 136 4.24 8.62 -5.09
CA ILE A 136 3.53 7.92 -4.00
C ILE A 136 4.17 6.56 -3.76
N LEU A 137 4.38 5.75 -4.80
CA LEU A 137 5.00 4.43 -4.68
C LEU A 137 6.35 4.51 -3.96
N LYS A 138 7.24 5.42 -4.37
CA LYS A 138 8.53 5.64 -3.69
C LYS A 138 8.34 5.98 -2.22
N HIS A 139 7.35 6.83 -1.92
CA HIS A 139 7.08 7.23 -0.54
C HIS A 139 6.59 6.06 0.31
N ILE A 140 5.77 5.16 -0.25
CA ILE A 140 5.33 3.95 0.46
C ILE A 140 6.48 2.97 0.70
N PHE A 141 7.49 2.89 -0.18
CA PHE A 141 8.73 2.17 0.11
C PHE A 141 9.48 2.77 1.32
N LEU A 142 9.55 4.10 1.42
CA LEU A 142 10.13 4.76 2.59
C LEU A 142 9.31 4.49 3.86
N MET A 143 7.98 4.53 3.77
CA MET A 143 7.09 4.15 4.87
C MET A 143 7.37 2.72 5.35
N ALA A 144 7.49 1.76 4.45
CA ALA A 144 7.84 0.39 4.80
C ALA A 144 9.17 0.33 5.57
N LYS A 145 10.21 1.00 5.04
CA LYS A 145 11.54 1.08 5.69
C LYS A 145 11.44 1.64 7.12
N LEU A 146 10.73 2.76 7.30
CA LEU A 146 10.68 3.47 8.58
C LEU A 146 9.75 2.80 9.60
N LEU A 147 8.66 2.18 9.15
CA LEU A 147 7.71 1.49 10.02
C LEU A 147 8.18 0.10 10.46
N LYS A 148 9.16 -0.49 9.77
CA LYS A 148 9.65 -1.84 10.06
C LYS A 148 9.93 -2.06 11.55
N ILE A 149 10.60 -1.10 12.20
CA ILE A 149 10.97 -1.22 13.63
C ILE A 149 9.71 -1.30 14.51
N SER A 150 8.75 -0.38 14.31
CA SER A 150 7.52 -0.35 15.11
C SER A 150 6.67 -1.59 14.89
N LEU A 151 6.47 -2.00 13.63
CA LEU A 151 5.67 -3.17 13.29
C LEU A 151 6.31 -4.47 13.79
N ASN A 152 7.63 -4.61 13.66
CA ASN A 152 8.34 -5.79 14.15
C ASN A 152 8.38 -5.86 15.68
N GLU A 153 8.47 -4.73 16.38
CA GLU A 153 8.41 -4.73 17.84
C GLU A 153 7.07 -5.26 18.33
N ILE A 154 5.98 -4.82 17.72
CA ILE A 154 4.64 -5.30 18.03
C ILE A 154 4.47 -6.76 17.64
N SER A 155 5.02 -7.18 16.50
CA SER A 155 4.86 -8.56 15.99
C SER A 155 5.50 -9.63 16.89
N LYS A 156 6.36 -9.24 17.83
CA LYS A 156 6.92 -10.17 18.84
C LYS A 156 5.88 -10.73 19.82
N SER A 157 4.83 -9.97 20.08
CA SER A 157 3.79 -10.33 21.05
C SER A 157 2.38 -10.40 20.47
N GLN A 158 2.17 -9.75 19.32
CA GLN A 158 0.86 -9.57 18.71
C GLN A 158 0.99 -9.47 17.19
N ARG A 159 -0.12 -9.37 16.47
CA ARG A 159 -0.09 -9.12 15.02
C ARG A 159 0.13 -7.64 14.73
N SER A 160 0.95 -7.34 13.75
CA SER A 160 1.09 -6.03 13.13
C SER A 160 0.71 -6.10 11.64
N TRP A 161 0.31 -4.97 11.05
CA TRP A 161 -0.22 -4.98 9.70
C TRP A 161 0.38 -3.89 8.83
N PHE A 162 0.75 -4.30 7.63
CA PHE A 162 1.11 -3.40 6.53
C PHE A 162 0.20 -3.73 5.34
N ILE A 163 -0.81 -2.89 5.11
CA ILE A 163 -1.85 -3.10 4.10
C ILE A 163 -1.73 -2.03 3.02
N THR A 164 -1.84 -2.44 1.76
CA THR A 164 -1.99 -1.54 0.63
C THR A 164 -3.28 -1.82 -0.12
N VAL A 165 -4.06 -0.78 -0.38
CA VAL A 165 -5.29 -0.83 -1.16
C VAL A 165 -5.03 -0.13 -2.48
N THR A 166 -5.18 -0.84 -3.58
CA THR A 166 -4.93 -0.33 -4.93
C THR A 166 -6.15 -0.53 -5.83
N HIS A 167 -6.28 0.33 -6.82
CA HIS A 167 -7.31 0.22 -7.84
C HIS A 167 -6.70 -0.43 -9.09
N LEU A 168 -7.01 -1.69 -9.31
CA LEU A 168 -6.62 -2.48 -10.47
C LEU A 168 -7.87 -3.07 -11.12
N ASP A 169 -7.67 -3.78 -12.23
CA ASP A 169 -8.75 -4.43 -13.00
C ASP A 169 -9.41 -5.63 -12.27
N GLY A 170 -9.01 -5.93 -11.04
CA GLY A 170 -9.43 -7.12 -10.31
C GLY A 170 -8.90 -8.44 -10.86
N LYS A 171 -8.11 -8.39 -11.94
CA LYS A 171 -7.52 -9.54 -12.64
C LYS A 171 -6.00 -9.47 -12.71
N LEU A 172 -5.37 -8.67 -11.85
CA LEU A 172 -3.91 -8.48 -11.79
C LEU A 172 -3.28 -8.04 -13.12
N GLY A 173 -3.99 -7.23 -13.89
CA GLY A 173 -3.55 -6.78 -15.23
C GLY A 173 -3.76 -7.78 -16.35
N LEU A 174 -4.41 -8.90 -16.10
CA LEU A 174 -4.75 -9.92 -17.10
C LEU A 174 -6.15 -9.70 -17.73
N GLY A 175 -6.83 -8.61 -17.37
CA GLY A 175 -8.11 -8.22 -17.94
C GLY A 175 -7.93 -7.36 -19.21
N GLU A 176 -9.02 -7.16 -19.93
CA GLU A 176 -9.04 -6.32 -21.15
C GLU A 176 -9.13 -4.81 -20.83
N ASN A 177 -9.39 -4.44 -19.59
CA ASN A 177 -9.56 -3.06 -19.18
C ASN A 177 -8.22 -2.42 -18.83
N ASN A 178 -7.73 -1.55 -19.71
CA ASN A 178 -6.42 -0.88 -19.59
C ASN A 178 -6.47 0.51 -18.90
N ASN A 179 -7.57 0.85 -18.21
CA ASN A 179 -7.75 2.17 -17.60
C ASN A 179 -7.00 2.37 -16.29
N PHE A 180 -6.22 1.40 -15.86
CA PHE A 180 -5.45 1.44 -14.62
C PHE A 180 -3.98 1.74 -14.87
N GLN A 181 -3.37 2.47 -13.95
CA GLN A 181 -1.94 2.74 -14.02
C GLN A 181 -1.15 1.52 -13.55
N SER A 182 -0.40 0.88 -14.46
CA SER A 182 0.41 -0.31 -14.17
C SER A 182 1.40 -0.10 -13.01
N ILE A 183 1.86 1.13 -12.79
CA ILE A 183 2.78 1.45 -11.69
C ILE A 183 2.18 1.18 -10.31
N THR A 184 0.85 1.21 -10.16
CA THR A 184 0.18 0.89 -8.89
C THR A 184 0.29 -0.59 -8.52
N GLY A 185 0.54 -1.46 -9.50
CA GLY A 185 0.90 -2.86 -9.28
C GLY A 185 2.17 -3.05 -8.46
N GLY A 186 3.06 -2.04 -8.46
CA GLY A 186 4.25 -2.02 -7.61
C GLY A 186 3.94 -2.05 -6.10
N LEU A 187 2.80 -1.50 -5.67
CA LEU A 187 2.36 -1.58 -4.28
C LEU A 187 2.00 -3.01 -3.88
N PHE A 188 1.34 -3.73 -4.78
CA PHE A 188 1.03 -5.14 -4.58
C PHE A 188 2.32 -5.99 -4.46
N GLY A 189 3.28 -5.77 -5.36
CA GLY A 189 4.59 -6.42 -5.32
C GLY A 189 5.33 -6.12 -4.02
N LEU A 190 5.37 -4.84 -3.60
CA LEU A 190 5.98 -4.43 -2.34
C LEU A 190 5.39 -5.19 -1.15
N THR A 191 4.08 -5.16 -0.98
CA THR A 191 3.41 -5.80 0.16
C THR A 191 3.67 -7.31 0.20
N LYS A 192 3.65 -7.97 -0.97
CA LYS A 192 3.98 -9.39 -1.08
C LYS A 192 5.42 -9.67 -0.65
N THR A 193 6.37 -8.84 -1.06
CA THR A 193 7.79 -8.98 -0.70
C THR A 193 8.00 -8.75 0.79
N LEU A 194 7.39 -7.73 1.38
CA LEU A 194 7.49 -7.45 2.82
C LEU A 194 7.02 -8.65 3.65
N ASN A 195 5.95 -9.31 3.24
CA ASN A 195 5.44 -10.49 3.94
C ASN A 195 6.41 -11.70 3.91
N LEU A 196 7.38 -11.69 3.01
CA LEU A 196 8.42 -12.74 2.95
C LEU A 196 9.70 -12.34 3.71
N GLU A 197 9.95 -11.03 3.89
CA GLU A 197 11.20 -10.51 4.45
C GLU A 197 11.08 -10.07 5.91
N TRP A 198 9.88 -9.90 6.42
CA TRP A 198 9.56 -9.49 7.80
C TRP A 198 9.01 -10.66 8.58
#